data_b5a92922a489d15ab6dccd15757af074
#
_entry.id   b5a92922a489d15ab6dccd15757af074
#
_cell.length_a   1.000
_cell.length_b   1.000
_cell.length_c   1.000
_cell.angle_alpha   90.00
_cell.angle_beta   90.00
_cell.angle_gamma   90.00
#
_symmetry.space_group_name_H-M   'P 1'
#
loop_
_entity.id
_entity.type
_entity.pdbx_description
1 polymer ?
#
loop_
_entity_poly.entity_id
_entity_poly.type
_entity_poly.pdbx_seq_one_letter_code
_entity_poly.pdbx_strand_id
1 'polypeptide(L)'
;QLAGVQVDHAWSGLMSYARHQMPQIGGDGNGLWWAQAFGGHGLAPTCAAGELLAAAIAQGDDGWKQFAGYGLDNTHRPFGYLAAQATYWWQQGRDCLKTRLEG
;
A
#
# COMPACT_ATOMS: atom_id res chain seq x y z
N GLN A 1 8.20 16.29 -24.23
CA GLN A 1 7.01 17.16 -24.00
C GLN A 1 5.81 16.50 -24.68
N LEU A 2 4.74 16.27 -23.92
CA LEU A 2 3.52 15.61 -24.41
C LEU A 2 2.40 16.62 -24.77
N ALA A 3 2.80 17.85 -25.10
CA ALA A 3 1.84 18.89 -25.51
C ALA A 3 1.14 18.47 -26.80
N GLY A 4 -0.19 18.43 -26.77
CA GLY A 4 -1.02 18.05 -27.92
C GLY A 4 -1.38 16.57 -28.03
N VAL A 5 -0.93 15.73 -27.07
CA VAL A 5 -1.39 14.34 -27.01
C VAL A 5 -2.81 14.30 -26.43
N GLN A 6 -3.72 13.66 -27.14
CA GLN A 6 -5.08 13.44 -26.66
C GLN A 6 -5.08 12.29 -25.66
N VAL A 7 -5.77 12.50 -24.52
CA VAL A 7 -5.97 11.46 -23.50
C VAL A 7 -7.31 10.80 -23.76
N ASP A 8 -7.32 9.54 -24.17
CA ASP A 8 -8.54 8.79 -24.44
C ASP A 8 -9.16 8.23 -23.16
N HIS A 9 -8.33 7.82 -22.20
CA HIS A 9 -8.78 7.24 -20.94
C HIS A 9 -7.93 7.73 -19.77
N ALA A 10 -8.59 8.09 -18.67
CA ALA A 10 -7.94 8.43 -17.41
C ALA A 10 -8.65 7.70 -16.26
N TRP A 11 -7.89 7.14 -15.34
CA TRP A 11 -8.43 6.48 -14.16
C TRP A 11 -7.56 6.76 -12.94
N SER A 12 -8.15 6.54 -11.78
CA SER A 12 -7.45 6.61 -10.50
C SER A 12 -7.75 5.38 -9.66
N GLY A 13 -6.88 5.07 -8.71
CA GLY A 13 -7.04 3.98 -7.77
C GLY A 13 -6.50 4.34 -6.38
N LEU A 14 -6.91 3.57 -5.39
CA LEU A 14 -6.40 3.71 -4.03
C LEU A 14 -5.15 2.85 -3.87
N MET A 15 -4.10 3.44 -3.32
CA MET A 15 -2.90 2.71 -2.91
C MET A 15 -2.94 2.45 -1.41
N SER A 16 -2.58 1.23 -1.02
CA SER A 16 -2.48 0.85 0.39
C SER A 16 -1.04 1.00 0.89
N TYR A 17 -0.89 1.74 1.98
CA TYR A 17 0.38 1.92 2.68
C TYR A 17 0.24 1.46 4.13
N ALA A 18 1.23 0.72 4.61
CA ALA A 18 1.42 0.54 6.04
C ALA A 18 2.28 1.67 6.60
N ARG A 19 2.12 1.99 7.88
CA ARG A 19 2.90 3.04 8.55
C ARG A 19 4.41 2.79 8.48
N HIS A 20 4.84 1.55 8.55
CA HIS A 20 6.25 1.13 8.42
C HIS A 20 6.73 0.98 6.98
N GLN A 21 5.88 1.25 5.98
CA GLN A 21 6.18 1.23 4.53
C GLN A 21 6.64 -0.14 3.99
N MET A 22 6.46 -1.21 4.74
CA MET A 22 6.77 -2.57 4.32
C MET A 22 5.48 -3.34 3.97
N PRO A 23 5.54 -4.31 3.04
CA PRO A 23 4.41 -5.18 2.76
C PRO A 23 3.96 -5.92 4.01
N GLN A 24 2.65 -6.11 4.13
CA GLN A 24 2.04 -6.91 5.17
C GLN A 24 1.63 -8.25 4.55
N ILE A 25 2.36 -9.31 4.90
CA ILE A 25 2.13 -10.67 4.40
C ILE A 25 1.91 -11.57 5.61
N GLY A 26 0.83 -12.37 5.59
CA GLY A 26 0.51 -13.22 6.73
C GLY A 26 -0.74 -14.06 6.55
N GLY A 27 -1.07 -14.80 7.60
CA GLY A 27 -2.27 -15.61 7.71
C GLY A 27 -2.76 -15.68 9.15
N ASP A 28 -4.06 -15.98 9.34
CA ASP A 28 -4.70 -16.09 10.65
C ASP A 28 -4.66 -17.50 11.25
N GLY A 29 -4.09 -18.46 10.52
CA GLY A 29 -4.09 -19.87 10.89
C GLY A 29 -5.42 -20.61 10.67
N ASN A 30 -6.49 -19.91 10.25
CA ASN A 30 -7.82 -20.45 10.01
C ASN A 30 -8.19 -20.46 8.51
N GLY A 31 -7.20 -20.28 7.64
CA GLY A 31 -7.39 -20.33 6.19
C GLY A 31 -7.49 -18.96 5.52
N LEU A 32 -7.47 -17.85 6.28
CA LEU A 32 -7.40 -16.52 5.72
C LEU A 32 -5.92 -16.09 5.56
N TRP A 33 -5.56 -15.69 4.37
CA TRP A 33 -4.24 -15.21 4.02
C TRP A 33 -4.32 -13.79 3.44
N TRP A 34 -3.30 -12.98 3.66
CA TRP A 34 -3.24 -11.62 3.13
C TRP A 34 -1.85 -11.26 2.63
N ALA A 35 -1.83 -10.44 1.57
CA ALA A 35 -0.66 -9.73 1.10
C ALA A 35 -1.12 -8.33 0.65
N GLN A 36 -0.66 -7.29 1.33
CA GLN A 36 -1.13 -5.93 1.10
C GLN A 36 -0.09 -4.87 1.47
N ALA A 37 -0.46 -3.61 1.31
CA ALA A 37 0.35 -2.44 1.69
C ALA A 37 1.67 -2.34 0.89
N PHE A 38 1.64 -2.64 -0.40
CA PHE A 38 2.82 -2.58 -1.27
C PHE A 38 3.29 -1.15 -1.61
N GLY A 39 2.56 -0.12 -1.21
CA GLY A 39 3.01 1.27 -1.22
C GLY A 39 3.40 1.83 -2.59
N GLY A 40 2.73 1.43 -3.67
CA GLY A 40 3.05 1.86 -5.03
C GLY A 40 4.20 1.09 -5.71
N HIS A 41 4.86 0.18 -5.02
CA HIS A 41 5.92 -0.70 -5.55
C HIS A 41 5.41 -2.14 -5.78
N GLY A 42 4.16 -2.27 -6.24
CA GLY A 42 3.44 -3.55 -6.24
C GLY A 42 3.96 -4.61 -7.19
N LEU A 43 4.61 -4.28 -8.31
CA LEU A 43 4.92 -5.27 -9.35
C LEU A 43 5.84 -6.40 -8.83
N ALA A 44 7.05 -6.10 -8.42
CA ALA A 44 7.98 -7.11 -7.94
C ALA A 44 7.60 -7.69 -6.55
N PRO A 45 7.26 -6.87 -5.53
CA PRO A 45 6.86 -7.40 -4.23
C PRO A 45 5.59 -8.26 -4.27
N THR A 46 4.65 -7.99 -5.18
CA THR A 46 3.43 -8.79 -5.31
C THR A 46 3.72 -10.20 -5.81
N CYS A 47 4.63 -10.34 -6.78
CA CYS A 47 5.05 -11.67 -7.25
C CYS A 47 5.72 -12.47 -6.12
N ALA A 48 6.67 -11.87 -5.40
CA ALA A 48 7.34 -12.51 -4.29
C ALA A 48 6.36 -12.89 -3.16
N ALA A 49 5.41 -12.02 -2.83
CA ALA A 49 4.37 -12.31 -1.86
C ALA A 49 3.47 -13.48 -2.31
N GLY A 50 3.13 -13.53 -3.59
CA GLY A 50 2.37 -14.63 -4.19
C GLY A 50 3.09 -15.97 -4.05
N GLU A 51 4.38 -16.02 -4.32
CA GLU A 51 5.20 -17.24 -4.16
C GLU A 51 5.26 -17.69 -2.70
N LEU A 52 5.48 -16.75 -1.76
CA LEU A 52 5.52 -17.05 -0.33
C LEU A 52 4.19 -17.61 0.17
N LEU A 53 3.08 -17.01 -0.22
CA LEU A 53 1.75 -17.48 0.18
C LEU A 53 1.40 -18.80 -0.49
N ALA A 54 1.76 -19.01 -1.74
CA ALA A 54 1.54 -20.27 -2.42
C ALA A 54 2.32 -21.42 -1.76
N ALA A 55 3.58 -21.20 -1.40
CA ALA A 55 4.37 -22.17 -0.66
C ALA A 55 3.80 -22.47 0.74
N ALA A 56 3.34 -21.44 1.45
CA ALA A 56 2.72 -21.58 2.75
C ALA A 56 1.43 -22.42 2.67
N ILE A 57 0.56 -22.15 1.70
CA ILE A 57 -0.74 -22.80 1.54
C ILE A 57 -0.56 -24.25 1.05
N ALA A 58 0.31 -24.47 0.06
CA ALA A 58 0.44 -25.76 -0.59
C ALA A 58 1.39 -26.72 0.15
N GLN A 59 2.42 -26.20 0.81
CA GLN A 59 3.51 -26.99 1.38
C GLN A 59 3.68 -26.79 2.89
N GLY A 60 2.96 -25.84 3.49
CA GLY A 60 3.14 -25.47 4.89
C GLY A 60 4.47 -24.75 5.16
N ASP A 61 5.04 -24.12 4.13
CA ASP A 61 6.30 -23.38 4.27
C ASP A 61 6.14 -22.15 5.16
N ASP A 62 7.14 -21.89 5.98
CA ASP A 62 7.16 -20.82 6.95
C ASP A 62 7.87 -19.52 6.46
N GLY A 63 8.28 -19.46 5.19
CA GLY A 63 9.02 -18.32 4.62
C GLY A 63 8.30 -16.97 4.78
N TRP A 64 6.97 -16.95 4.74
CA TRP A 64 6.16 -15.76 4.98
C TRP A 64 6.33 -15.16 6.38
N LYS A 65 6.75 -15.95 7.37
CA LYS A 65 6.96 -15.50 8.76
C LYS A 65 8.07 -14.45 8.89
N GLN A 66 8.94 -14.29 7.89
CA GLN A 66 9.90 -13.19 7.82
C GLN A 66 9.19 -11.81 7.86
N PHE A 67 7.94 -11.75 7.40
CA PHE A 67 7.13 -10.54 7.43
C PHE A 67 6.24 -10.42 8.68
N ALA A 68 6.29 -11.38 9.61
CA ALA A 68 5.45 -11.37 10.81
C ALA A 68 5.64 -10.14 11.70
N GLY A 69 6.84 -9.53 11.67
CA GLY A 69 7.10 -8.25 12.34
C GLY A 69 6.35 -7.05 11.75
N TYR A 70 5.81 -7.18 10.54
CA TYR A 70 5.03 -6.17 9.82
C TYR A 70 3.54 -6.54 9.80
N GLY A 71 3.00 -6.87 10.97
CA GLY A 71 1.61 -7.29 11.13
C GLY A 71 0.58 -6.22 10.78
N LEU A 72 -0.68 -6.60 10.86
CA LEU A 72 -1.79 -5.68 10.62
C LEU A 72 -1.85 -4.63 11.73
N ASP A 73 -1.69 -3.37 11.36
CA ASP A 73 -1.88 -2.25 12.27
C ASP A 73 -3.36 -1.99 12.53
N ASN A 74 -3.67 -1.62 13.77
CA ASN A 74 -5.01 -1.15 14.09
C ASN A 74 -5.24 0.24 13.46
N THR A 75 -6.24 0.33 12.61
CA THR A 75 -6.60 1.59 11.94
C THR A 75 -7.33 2.58 12.83
N HIS A 76 -7.64 2.21 14.09
CA HIS A 76 -8.36 3.06 15.06
C HIS A 76 -9.63 3.72 14.48
N ARG A 77 -10.47 2.95 13.80
CA ARG A 77 -11.72 3.48 13.22
C ARG A 77 -12.59 4.17 14.31
N PRO A 78 -13.20 5.33 14.00
CA PRO A 78 -13.18 6.10 12.74
C PRO A 78 -12.01 7.10 12.64
N PHE A 79 -11.26 7.32 13.72
CA PHE A 79 -10.26 8.39 13.83
C PHE A 79 -9.07 8.23 12.87
N GLY A 80 -8.63 7.00 12.61
CA GLY A 80 -7.53 6.74 11.68
C GLY A 80 -7.82 7.22 10.27
N TYR A 81 -9.04 7.04 9.78
CA TYR A 81 -9.47 7.56 8.48
C TYR A 81 -9.43 9.09 8.44
N LEU A 82 -9.96 9.75 9.47
CA LEU A 82 -9.97 11.21 9.55
C LEU A 82 -8.55 11.78 9.62
N ALA A 83 -7.67 11.16 10.40
CA ALA A 83 -6.27 11.56 10.49
C ALA A 83 -5.53 11.41 9.15
N ALA A 84 -5.73 10.30 8.45
CA ALA A 84 -5.15 10.08 7.13
C ALA A 84 -5.67 11.12 6.12
N GLN A 85 -6.96 11.41 6.11
CA GLN A 85 -7.56 12.40 5.23
C GLN A 85 -7.06 13.81 5.54
N ALA A 86 -6.94 14.19 6.80
CA ALA A 86 -6.40 15.48 7.21
C ALA A 86 -4.92 15.63 6.79
N THR A 87 -4.11 14.58 6.94
CA THR A 87 -2.72 14.55 6.50
C THR A 87 -2.62 14.74 4.98
N TYR A 88 -3.50 14.08 4.22
CA TYR A 88 -3.53 14.21 2.78
C TYR A 88 -3.87 15.65 2.34
N TRP A 89 -4.88 16.28 2.92
CA TRP A 89 -5.24 17.67 2.63
C TRP A 89 -4.13 18.65 3.02
N TRP A 90 -3.46 18.41 4.14
CA TRP A 90 -2.30 19.21 4.55
C TRP A 90 -1.17 19.15 3.52
N GLN A 91 -0.84 17.95 3.04
CA GLN A 91 0.19 17.78 2.01
C GLN A 91 -0.18 18.46 0.71
N GLN A 92 -1.41 18.29 0.23
CA GLN A 92 -1.90 18.99 -0.96
C GLN A 92 -1.82 20.52 -0.83
N GLY A 93 -2.25 21.05 0.31
CA GLY A 93 -2.18 22.51 0.58
C GLY A 93 -0.74 23.03 0.56
N ARG A 94 0.17 22.28 1.19
CA ARG A 94 1.60 22.61 1.20
C ARG A 94 2.22 22.59 -0.20
N ASP A 95 1.92 21.58 -1.00
CA ASP A 95 2.46 21.43 -2.34
C ASP A 95 1.91 22.50 -3.29
N CYS A 96 0.64 22.88 -3.15
CA CYS A 96 0.03 23.99 -3.88
C CYS A 96 0.71 25.35 -3.55
N LEU A 97 1.01 25.58 -2.27
CA LEU A 97 1.74 26.79 -1.84
C LEU A 97 3.16 26.80 -2.39
N LYS A 98 3.85 25.68 -2.34
CA LYS A 98 5.22 25.55 -2.86
C LYS A 98 5.27 25.85 -4.36
N THR A 99 4.36 25.29 -5.14
CA THR A 99 4.27 25.53 -6.59
C THR A 99 3.99 26.99 -6.92
N ARG A 100 3.22 27.71 -6.07
CA ARG A 100 2.99 29.15 -6.24
C ARG A 100 4.16 30.04 -5.90
N LEU A 101 5.03 29.60 -5.00
CA LEU A 101 6.22 30.35 -4.58
C LEU A 101 7.43 30.13 -5.51
N GLU A 102 7.47 29.00 -6.21
CA GLU A 102 8.53 28.64 -7.15
C GLU A 102 8.22 29.06 -8.61
N GLY A 103 7.01 29.50 -8.89
CA GLY A 103 6.57 30.03 -10.20
C GLY A 103 6.51 31.51 -10.21
#